data_2706fa71a3ce1b4af3b5bed370c7c4bf
#
_entry.id   2706fa71a3ce1b4af3b5bed370c7c4bf
#
_cell.length_a   1.000
_cell.length_b   1.000
_cell.length_c   1.000
_cell.angle_alpha   90.00
_cell.angle_beta   90.00
_cell.angle_gamma   90.00
#
_symmetry.space_group_name_H-M   'P 1'
#
loop_
_entity.id
_entity.type
_entity.pdbx_description
1 polymer ?
#
loop_
_entity_poly.entity_id
_entity_poly.type
_entity_poly.pdbx_seq_one_letter_code
_entity_poly.pdbx_strand_id
1 'polypeptide(L)'
;QHACLQAIAPELLTGGIGRLIHAVSAEHQDLTRSRQRHAVLVKVHAASLNPLDWHYMRGTPYIMRMQAGVGAPKDSAMGVDFSGTVAAVGKNVTRFKAGDEVFGGRDGAFAEFLSVGENKALTLKPANMTFEQAAAVPIAAITALQALRDKGGIRPGQKVLINGASGGVGTFAVQIARSFGAEVTGVCS
;
A
#
# COMPACT_ATOMS: atom_id res chain seq x y z
N GLN A 1 -20.41 -4.61 -7.37
CA GLN A 1 -19.69 -5.84 -6.96
C GLN A 1 -18.49 -5.38 -6.16
N HIS A 2 -18.49 -5.67 -4.88
CA HIS A 2 -17.46 -5.27 -3.93
C HIS A 2 -16.12 -5.87 -4.35
N ALA A 3 -15.10 -5.02 -4.53
CA ALA A 3 -13.73 -5.50 -4.54
C ALA A 3 -13.49 -6.20 -3.21
N CYS A 4 -13.45 -7.53 -3.24
CA CYS A 4 -13.31 -8.36 -2.06
C CYS A 4 -11.92 -8.10 -1.47
N LEU A 5 -11.86 -7.39 -0.36
CA LEU A 5 -10.72 -7.35 0.54
C LEU A 5 -10.54 -8.78 1.09
N GLN A 6 -9.74 -9.59 0.41
CA GLN A 6 -9.28 -10.84 1.00
C GLN A 6 -8.04 -10.54 1.82
N ALA A 7 -8.23 -10.39 3.13
CA ALA A 7 -7.16 -10.61 4.07
C ALA A 7 -6.68 -12.06 3.91
N ILE A 8 -5.44 -12.25 3.52
CA ILE A 8 -4.83 -13.58 3.48
C ILE A 8 -4.51 -13.91 4.94
N ALA A 9 -5.35 -14.75 5.56
CA ALA A 9 -5.09 -15.25 6.90
C ALA A 9 -3.78 -16.06 6.91
N PRO A 10 -2.94 -15.93 7.96
CA PRO A 10 -1.64 -16.60 8.03
C PRO A 10 -1.71 -18.13 7.95
N GLU A 11 -2.87 -18.72 8.19
CA GLU A 11 -3.07 -20.18 8.20
C GLU A 11 -3.05 -20.87 6.83
N LEU A 12 -3.15 -20.11 5.72
CA LEU A 12 -3.07 -20.66 4.35
C LEU A 12 -1.64 -20.81 3.83
N LEU A 13 -0.63 -20.43 4.62
CA LEU A 13 0.77 -20.40 4.20
C LEU A 13 1.62 -21.62 4.64
N THR A 14 1.02 -22.67 5.20
CA THR A 14 1.76 -23.80 5.80
C THR A 14 2.23 -24.88 4.82
N GLY A 15 2.05 -24.72 3.52
CA GLY A 15 2.49 -25.73 2.54
C GLY A 15 3.32 -25.13 1.41
N GLY A 16 4.63 -25.32 1.43
CA GLY A 16 5.52 -25.02 0.28
C GLY A 16 5.99 -23.58 0.13
N ILE A 17 5.26 -22.59 0.61
CA ILE A 17 5.60 -21.18 0.58
C ILE A 17 6.57 -20.80 1.71
N GLY A 18 6.61 -21.57 2.79
CA GLY A 18 7.50 -21.34 3.93
C GLY A 18 9.00 -21.31 3.58
N ARG A 19 9.43 -22.05 2.55
CA ARG A 19 10.83 -22.01 2.08
C ARG A 19 11.14 -20.74 1.27
N LEU A 20 10.13 -20.17 0.58
CA LEU A 20 10.28 -18.91 -0.15
C LEU A 20 10.38 -17.73 0.82
N ILE A 21 9.62 -17.77 1.91
CA ILE A 21 9.63 -16.73 2.96
C ILE A 21 10.98 -16.69 3.69
N HIS A 22 11.60 -17.85 3.97
CA HIS A 22 12.94 -17.91 4.58
C HIS A 22 14.05 -17.36 3.66
N ALA A 23 13.95 -17.57 2.35
CA ALA A 23 14.92 -17.02 1.38
C ALA A 23 14.80 -15.49 1.29
N VAL A 24 13.57 -14.96 1.31
CA VAL A 24 13.33 -13.50 1.30
C VAL A 24 13.77 -12.86 2.62
N SER A 25 13.66 -13.54 3.76
CA SER A 25 14.20 -13.06 5.05
C SER A 25 15.72 -12.96 5.07
N ALA A 26 16.44 -13.83 4.37
CA ALA A 26 17.91 -13.83 4.36
C ALA A 26 18.49 -12.69 3.50
N GLU A 27 17.83 -12.33 2.38
CA GLU A 27 18.24 -11.19 1.55
C GLU A 27 17.98 -9.82 2.19
N HIS A 28 17.05 -9.73 3.15
CA HIS A 28 16.77 -8.48 3.87
C HIS A 28 17.79 -8.14 4.96
N GLN A 29 18.75 -9.01 5.26
CA GLN A 29 19.77 -8.75 6.29
C GLN A 29 20.90 -7.81 5.82
N ASP A 30 21.01 -7.50 4.51
CA ASP A 30 22.05 -6.63 3.96
C ASP A 30 21.59 -5.18 3.66
N LEU A 31 20.64 -4.68 4.43
CA LEU A 31 20.37 -3.26 4.44
C LEU A 31 21.51 -2.57 5.19
N THR A 32 22.30 -1.76 4.46
CA THR A 32 23.39 -0.97 5.03
C THR A 32 23.02 -0.40 6.42
N ARG A 33 23.93 -0.49 7.38
CA ARG A 33 23.75 -0.03 8.78
C ARG A 33 23.09 1.35 8.92
N SER A 34 23.20 2.22 7.92
CA SER A 34 22.57 3.54 7.94
C SER A 34 21.05 3.47 7.66
N ARG A 35 20.59 2.57 6.77
CA ARG A 35 19.16 2.37 6.52
C ARG A 35 18.44 1.76 7.72
N GLN A 36 19.09 0.84 8.44
CA GLN A 36 18.54 0.22 9.64
C GLN A 36 18.31 1.22 10.78
N ARG A 37 19.07 2.32 10.85
CA ARG A 37 18.92 3.33 11.92
C ARG A 37 17.63 4.12 11.84
N HIS A 38 17.05 4.29 10.65
CA HIS A 38 15.80 5.02 10.41
C HIS A 38 14.67 4.10 9.93
N ALA A 39 14.82 2.80 10.10
CA ALA A 39 13.85 1.82 9.67
C ALA A 39 12.87 1.47 10.80
N VAL A 40 11.63 1.30 10.42
CA VAL A 40 10.53 0.77 11.24
C VAL A 40 10.23 -0.63 10.74
N LEU A 41 10.36 -1.63 11.59
CA LEU A 41 9.97 -3.01 11.31
C LEU A 41 8.50 -3.17 11.67
N VAL A 42 7.68 -3.49 10.70
CA VAL A 42 6.24 -3.68 10.87
C VAL A 42 5.91 -5.16 10.72
N LYS A 43 5.19 -5.72 11.70
CA LYS A 43 4.50 -7.01 11.56
C LYS A 43 3.20 -6.73 10.80
N VAL A 44 3.08 -7.28 9.60
CA VAL A 44 1.92 -7.05 8.73
C VAL A 44 0.74 -7.86 9.22
N HIS A 45 -0.42 -7.22 9.35
CA HIS A 45 -1.69 -7.84 9.70
C HIS A 45 -2.62 -7.95 8.51
N ALA A 46 -2.59 -6.95 7.61
CA ALA A 46 -3.37 -6.97 6.38
C ALA A 46 -2.59 -6.29 5.24
N ALA A 47 -2.81 -6.77 4.04
CA ALA A 47 -2.31 -6.19 2.80
C ALA A 47 -3.43 -6.16 1.76
N SER A 48 -3.46 -5.14 0.90
CA SER A 48 -4.45 -5.07 -0.17
C SER A 48 -3.89 -5.57 -1.50
N LEU A 49 -4.77 -6.16 -2.30
CA LEU A 49 -4.49 -6.55 -3.68
C LEU A 49 -4.83 -5.40 -4.61
N ASN A 50 -3.88 -4.99 -5.41
CA ASN A 50 -4.03 -3.91 -6.37
C ASN A 50 -3.87 -4.40 -7.83
N PRO A 51 -4.51 -3.76 -8.82
CA PRO A 51 -4.24 -4.05 -10.23
C PRO A 51 -2.76 -3.93 -10.59
N LEU A 52 -2.01 -3.09 -9.86
CA LEU A 52 -0.58 -2.91 -10.03
C LEU A 52 0.19 -4.21 -9.78
N ASP A 53 -0.16 -4.98 -8.74
CA ASP A 53 0.47 -6.26 -8.41
C ASP A 53 0.36 -7.25 -9.57
N TRP A 54 -0.82 -7.33 -10.17
CA TRP A 54 -1.07 -8.17 -11.32
C TRP A 54 -0.29 -7.72 -12.57
N HIS A 55 -0.20 -6.40 -12.80
CA HIS A 55 0.59 -5.85 -13.90
C HIS A 55 2.08 -6.16 -13.73
N TYR A 56 2.62 -6.02 -12.53
CA TYR A 56 4.01 -6.39 -12.24
C TYR A 56 4.24 -7.89 -12.43
N MET A 57 3.37 -8.73 -11.90
CA MET A 57 3.49 -10.18 -12.02
C MET A 57 3.50 -10.66 -13.48
N ARG A 58 2.66 -10.07 -14.33
CA ARG A 58 2.57 -10.42 -15.76
C ARG A 58 3.54 -9.66 -16.65
N GLY A 59 4.10 -8.57 -16.19
CA GLY A 59 4.90 -7.65 -17.00
C GLY A 59 4.11 -7.11 -18.20
N THR A 60 2.84 -6.74 -17.96
CA THR A 60 1.93 -6.17 -18.97
C THR A 60 1.32 -4.87 -18.45
N PRO A 61 1.22 -3.81 -19.27
CA PRO A 61 1.69 -3.73 -20.67
C PRO A 61 3.22 -3.86 -20.78
N TYR A 62 3.72 -4.30 -21.92
CA TYR A 62 5.15 -4.64 -22.12
C TYR A 62 6.13 -3.51 -21.75
N ILE A 63 5.68 -2.25 -21.78
CA ILE A 63 6.49 -1.12 -21.37
C ILE A 63 6.92 -1.23 -19.88
N MET A 64 6.13 -1.89 -19.04
CA MET A 64 6.49 -2.11 -17.64
C MET A 64 7.73 -2.99 -17.47
N ARG A 65 8.03 -3.87 -18.43
CA ARG A 65 9.23 -4.70 -18.42
C ARG A 65 10.52 -3.89 -18.53
N MET A 66 10.45 -2.69 -19.13
CA MET A 66 11.60 -1.78 -19.19
C MET A 66 11.97 -1.28 -17.78
N GLN A 67 10.99 -1.14 -16.91
CA GLN A 67 11.21 -0.71 -15.51
C GLN A 67 11.39 -1.90 -14.57
N ALA A 68 10.55 -2.92 -14.70
CA ALA A 68 10.52 -4.07 -13.80
C ALA A 68 11.58 -5.14 -14.10
N GLY A 69 12.16 -5.15 -15.32
CA GLY A 69 13.17 -6.12 -15.76
C GLY A 69 12.75 -6.85 -17.05
N VAL A 70 13.70 -7.01 -17.96
CA VAL A 70 13.53 -7.76 -19.21
C VAL A 70 13.82 -9.23 -18.91
N GLY A 71 12.79 -10.09 -19.03
CA GLY A 71 12.91 -11.53 -18.81
C GLY A 71 12.48 -12.00 -17.42
N ALA A 72 12.92 -11.36 -16.35
CA ALA A 72 12.46 -11.60 -14.99
C ALA A 72 12.34 -10.29 -14.21
N PRO A 73 11.42 -10.16 -13.24
CA PRO A 73 11.36 -9.00 -12.37
C PRO A 73 12.68 -8.82 -11.61
N LYS A 74 13.19 -7.59 -11.55
CA LYS A 74 14.38 -7.23 -10.74
C LYS A 74 14.12 -7.36 -9.24
N ASP A 75 12.87 -7.15 -8.85
CA ASP A 75 12.37 -7.34 -7.49
C ASP A 75 11.20 -8.30 -7.54
N SER A 76 11.28 -9.36 -6.77
CA SER A 76 10.22 -10.36 -6.65
C SER A 76 9.25 -10.04 -5.50
N ALA A 77 9.53 -8.98 -4.74
CA ALA A 77 8.72 -8.57 -3.61
C ALA A 77 7.39 -7.99 -4.10
N MET A 78 6.30 -8.71 -3.85
CA MET A 78 4.94 -8.34 -4.26
C MET A 78 4.16 -7.67 -3.15
N GLY A 79 3.09 -6.98 -3.56
CA GLY A 79 2.24 -6.19 -2.67
C GLY A 79 2.76 -4.77 -2.49
N VAL A 80 1.85 -3.81 -2.39
CA VAL A 80 2.22 -2.39 -2.25
C VAL A 80 1.68 -1.81 -0.96
N ASP A 81 0.45 -2.13 -0.59
CA ASP A 81 -0.26 -1.54 0.54
C ASP A 81 -0.34 -2.52 1.71
N PHE A 82 -0.12 -2.01 2.90
CA PHE A 82 -0.14 -2.80 4.12
C PHE A 82 -0.68 -2.01 5.32
N SER A 83 -1.05 -2.74 6.35
CA SER A 83 -1.27 -2.26 7.70
C SER A 83 -0.76 -3.30 8.70
N GLY A 84 -0.35 -2.85 9.87
CA GLY A 84 0.21 -3.76 10.86
C GLY A 84 0.65 -3.04 12.14
N THR A 85 1.40 -3.75 12.97
CA THR A 85 1.92 -3.23 14.22
C THR A 85 3.44 -3.10 14.15
N VAL A 86 3.98 -2.02 14.64
CA VAL A 86 5.42 -1.80 14.74
C VAL A 86 6.01 -2.82 15.71
N ALA A 87 6.85 -3.72 15.19
CA ALA A 87 7.55 -4.72 15.99
C ALA A 87 8.84 -4.18 16.61
N ALA A 88 9.58 -3.37 15.86
CA ALA A 88 10.82 -2.75 16.31
C ALA A 88 11.10 -1.48 15.52
N VAL A 89 11.91 -0.60 16.10
CA VAL A 89 12.35 0.65 15.48
C VAL A 89 13.86 0.79 15.52
N GLY A 90 14.43 1.39 14.48
CA GLY A 90 15.84 1.75 14.44
C GLY A 90 16.15 2.87 15.45
N LYS A 91 17.40 2.96 15.88
CA LYS A 91 17.83 3.85 16.97
C LYS A 91 17.62 5.36 16.72
N ASN A 92 17.46 5.76 15.46
CA ASN A 92 17.22 7.15 15.08
C ASN A 92 15.76 7.43 14.70
N VAL A 93 14.87 6.45 14.83
CA VAL A 93 13.44 6.63 14.60
C VAL A 93 12.85 7.43 15.76
N THR A 94 12.12 8.48 15.44
CA THR A 94 11.52 9.40 16.40
C THR A 94 10.00 9.47 16.32
N ARG A 95 9.44 9.11 15.15
CA ARG A 95 8.01 9.25 14.86
C ARG A 95 7.17 8.05 15.28
N PHE A 96 7.80 6.90 15.48
CA PHE A 96 7.13 5.64 15.77
C PHE A 96 7.81 4.91 16.91
N LYS A 97 7.05 4.08 17.62
CA LYS A 97 7.54 3.18 18.68
C LYS A 97 6.96 1.78 18.52
N ALA A 98 7.58 0.79 19.14
CA ALA A 98 7.06 -0.57 19.17
C ALA A 98 5.64 -0.58 19.78
N GLY A 99 4.75 -1.34 19.16
CA GLY A 99 3.33 -1.42 19.50
C GLY A 99 2.43 -0.43 18.78
N ASP A 100 2.96 0.57 18.07
CA ASP A 100 2.13 1.49 17.28
C ASP A 100 1.44 0.73 16.14
N GLU A 101 0.16 0.99 15.94
CA GLU A 101 -0.59 0.52 14.77
C GLU A 101 -0.38 1.48 13.62
N VAL A 102 0.07 0.94 12.49
CA VAL A 102 0.48 1.74 11.32
C VAL A 102 -0.09 1.18 10.03
N PHE A 103 -0.14 2.01 9.01
CA PHE A 103 -0.42 1.60 7.63
C PHE A 103 0.39 2.44 6.65
N GLY A 104 0.53 1.93 5.42
CA GLY A 104 1.32 2.62 4.42
C GLY A 104 1.49 1.86 3.13
N GLY A 105 2.34 2.41 2.25
CA GLY A 105 2.65 1.84 0.95
C GLY A 105 4.14 1.55 0.79
N ARG A 106 4.47 0.29 0.45
CA ARG A 106 5.82 -0.15 0.12
C ARG A 106 5.80 -1.48 -0.61
N ASP A 107 6.67 -1.63 -1.61
CA ASP A 107 6.89 -2.91 -2.28
C ASP A 107 7.30 -3.99 -1.28
N GLY A 108 6.74 -5.20 -1.46
CA GLY A 108 6.94 -6.33 -0.55
C GLY A 108 5.91 -6.45 0.56
N ALA A 109 4.75 -5.79 0.44
CA ALA A 109 3.70 -5.79 1.45
C ALA A 109 3.07 -7.18 1.72
N PHE A 110 3.27 -8.19 0.85
CA PHE A 110 2.78 -9.55 1.07
C PHE A 110 3.72 -10.39 1.94
N ALA A 111 4.56 -9.76 2.74
CA ALA A 111 5.44 -10.42 3.70
C ALA A 111 4.85 -10.38 5.12
N GLU A 112 5.28 -11.29 6.00
CA GLU A 112 4.91 -11.25 7.42
C GLU A 112 5.48 -10.04 8.14
N PHE A 113 6.70 -9.64 7.75
CA PHE A 113 7.40 -8.46 8.27
C PHE A 113 7.90 -7.59 7.14
N LEU A 114 7.77 -6.29 7.32
CA LEU A 114 8.17 -5.30 6.34
C LEU A 114 9.00 -4.19 7.01
N SER A 115 10.16 -3.87 6.43
CA SER A 115 11.00 -2.77 6.91
C SER A 115 10.72 -1.51 6.09
N VAL A 116 10.26 -0.44 6.74
CA VAL A 116 9.90 0.83 6.11
C VAL A 116 10.69 1.97 6.73
N GLY A 117 11.23 2.88 5.93
CA GLY A 117 11.84 4.09 6.49
C GLY A 117 10.79 5.01 7.12
N GLU A 118 11.09 5.59 8.29
CA GLU A 118 10.13 6.46 9.01
C GLU A 118 9.63 7.66 8.18
N ASN A 119 10.43 8.14 7.22
CA ASN A 119 10.09 9.26 6.34
C ASN A 119 9.50 8.83 4.99
N LYS A 120 9.13 7.56 4.85
CA LYS A 120 8.46 7.01 3.68
C LYS A 120 6.94 7.03 3.87
N ALA A 121 6.21 6.38 2.98
CA ALA A 121 4.75 6.29 3.05
C ALA A 121 4.32 5.38 4.22
N LEU A 122 4.47 5.86 5.44
CA LEU A 122 4.10 5.23 6.70
C LEU A 122 3.44 6.24 7.63
N THR A 123 2.30 5.88 8.21
CA THR A 123 1.57 6.72 9.16
C THR A 123 0.84 5.88 10.19
N LEU A 124 0.45 6.50 11.31
CA LEU A 124 -0.36 5.85 12.34
C LEU A 124 -1.74 5.50 11.78
N LYS A 125 -2.22 4.31 12.12
CA LYS A 125 -3.57 3.87 11.79
C LYS A 125 -4.59 4.63 12.66
N PRO A 126 -5.64 5.22 12.07
CA PRO A 126 -6.73 5.78 12.87
C PRO A 126 -7.40 4.71 13.73
N ALA A 127 -7.73 5.06 14.98
CA ALA A 127 -8.31 4.11 15.94
C ALA A 127 -9.68 3.55 15.50
N ASN A 128 -10.41 4.30 14.66
CA ASN A 128 -11.72 3.91 14.14
C ASN A 128 -11.66 3.05 12.86
N MET A 129 -10.47 2.62 12.43
CA MET A 129 -10.30 1.75 11.27
C MET A 129 -9.77 0.39 11.70
N THR A 130 -10.21 -0.68 11.03
CA THR A 130 -9.58 -2.00 11.14
C THR A 130 -8.27 -2.04 10.33
N PHE A 131 -7.45 -3.07 10.52
CA PHE A 131 -6.24 -3.24 9.70
C PHE A 131 -6.58 -3.44 8.23
N GLU A 132 -7.62 -4.20 7.92
CA GLU A 132 -8.08 -4.45 6.54
C GLU A 132 -8.52 -3.15 5.86
N GLN A 133 -9.29 -2.33 6.57
CA GLN A 133 -9.70 -1.01 6.07
C GLN A 133 -8.49 -0.12 5.82
N ALA A 134 -7.57 -0.07 6.77
CA ALA A 134 -6.37 0.76 6.65
C ALA A 134 -5.45 0.30 5.50
N ALA A 135 -5.29 -1.01 5.30
CA ALA A 135 -4.50 -1.54 4.20
C ALA A 135 -5.07 -1.21 2.82
N ALA A 136 -6.38 -0.98 2.69
CA ALA A 136 -7.03 -0.65 1.42
C ALA A 136 -6.84 0.83 1.00
N VAL A 137 -6.32 1.68 1.88
CA VAL A 137 -6.28 3.14 1.66
C VAL A 137 -5.10 3.61 0.81
N PRO A 138 -3.83 3.18 1.03
CA PRO A 138 -2.67 3.98 0.61
C PRO A 138 -2.66 4.30 -0.88
N ILE A 139 -2.50 3.33 -1.77
CA ILE A 139 -2.33 3.61 -3.20
C ILE A 139 -3.59 4.21 -3.82
N ALA A 140 -4.76 3.72 -3.44
CA ALA A 140 -6.01 4.14 -4.04
C ALA A 140 -6.39 5.58 -3.62
N ALA A 141 -6.30 5.89 -2.32
CA ALA A 141 -6.64 7.21 -1.81
C ALA A 141 -5.58 8.26 -2.19
N ILE A 142 -4.28 7.93 -2.17
CA ILE A 142 -3.22 8.85 -2.60
C ILE A 142 -3.39 9.18 -4.09
N THR A 143 -3.67 8.19 -4.93
CA THR A 143 -3.92 8.40 -6.35
C THR A 143 -5.10 9.35 -6.57
N ALA A 144 -6.22 9.12 -5.88
CA ALA A 144 -7.39 10.00 -5.95
C ALA A 144 -7.07 11.42 -5.46
N LEU A 145 -6.38 11.53 -4.33
CA LEU A 145 -6.02 12.82 -3.74
C LEU A 145 -5.10 13.62 -4.66
N GLN A 146 -4.06 13.00 -5.21
CA GLN A 146 -3.14 13.65 -6.14
C GLN A 146 -3.85 14.09 -7.43
N ALA A 147 -4.74 13.27 -7.96
CA ALA A 147 -5.52 13.61 -9.15
C ALA A 147 -6.41 14.85 -8.90
N LEU A 148 -7.12 14.88 -7.79
CA LEU A 148 -8.07 15.94 -7.49
C LEU A 148 -7.38 17.22 -6.98
N ARG A 149 -6.48 17.10 -6.00
CA ARG A 149 -5.82 18.22 -5.35
C ARG A 149 -4.67 18.77 -6.19
N ASP A 150 -3.70 17.90 -6.55
CA ASP A 150 -2.41 18.35 -7.08
C ASP A 150 -2.48 18.61 -8.60
N LYS A 151 -3.28 17.83 -9.32
CA LYS A 151 -3.45 17.97 -10.78
C LYS A 151 -4.71 18.73 -11.15
N GLY A 152 -5.84 18.39 -10.51
CA GLY A 152 -7.13 19.01 -10.79
C GLY A 152 -7.34 20.36 -10.11
N GLY A 153 -6.58 20.68 -9.07
CA GLY A 153 -6.70 21.93 -8.33
C GLY A 153 -8.12 22.14 -7.78
N ILE A 154 -8.74 21.07 -7.28
CA ILE A 154 -10.12 21.06 -6.83
C ILE A 154 -10.41 22.16 -5.80
N ARG A 155 -11.56 22.85 -5.97
CA ARG A 155 -12.02 23.93 -5.10
C ARG A 155 -13.48 23.72 -4.68
N PRO A 156 -13.90 24.28 -3.54
CA PRO A 156 -15.29 24.24 -3.12
C PRO A 156 -16.24 24.82 -4.19
N GLY A 157 -17.41 24.20 -4.33
CA GLY A 157 -18.44 24.60 -5.29
C GLY A 157 -18.21 24.16 -6.73
N GLN A 158 -17.07 23.55 -7.06
CA GLN A 158 -16.85 22.99 -8.41
C GLN A 158 -17.70 21.74 -8.65
N LYS A 159 -18.10 21.54 -9.90
CA LYS A 159 -18.74 20.32 -10.38
C LYS A 159 -17.69 19.36 -10.91
N VAL A 160 -17.65 18.15 -10.35
CA VAL A 160 -16.64 17.14 -10.69
C VAL A 160 -17.33 15.88 -11.18
N LEU A 161 -16.96 15.41 -12.37
CA LEU A 161 -17.38 14.13 -12.92
C LEU A 161 -16.30 13.10 -12.66
N ILE A 162 -16.67 12.00 -11.99
CA ILE A 162 -15.77 10.89 -11.69
C ILE A 162 -16.26 9.66 -12.46
N ASN A 163 -15.51 9.28 -13.50
CA ASN A 163 -15.75 8.06 -14.23
C ASN A 163 -15.11 6.87 -13.50
N GLY A 164 -15.82 5.73 -13.43
CA GLY A 164 -15.38 4.58 -12.65
C GLY A 164 -15.53 4.79 -11.13
N ALA A 165 -16.57 5.52 -10.72
CA ALA A 165 -16.80 5.91 -9.33
C ALA A 165 -16.96 4.73 -8.36
N SER A 166 -17.34 3.54 -8.85
CA SER A 166 -17.43 2.30 -8.06
C SER A 166 -16.11 1.54 -7.92
N GLY A 167 -15.06 1.96 -8.63
CA GLY A 167 -13.73 1.32 -8.56
C GLY A 167 -12.94 1.71 -7.31
N GLY A 168 -11.81 1.03 -7.05
CA GLY A 168 -10.97 1.26 -5.87
C GLY A 168 -10.55 2.73 -5.71
N VAL A 169 -9.99 3.34 -6.76
CA VAL A 169 -9.64 4.78 -6.75
C VAL A 169 -10.88 5.66 -6.79
N GLY A 170 -11.91 5.27 -7.55
CA GLY A 170 -13.13 6.06 -7.74
C GLY A 170 -13.90 6.29 -6.46
N THR A 171 -14.02 5.28 -5.61
CA THR A 171 -14.71 5.39 -4.31
C THR A 171 -14.03 6.41 -3.39
N PHE A 172 -12.69 6.45 -3.36
CA PHE A 172 -11.94 7.48 -2.64
C PHE A 172 -12.06 8.84 -3.31
N ALA A 173 -12.04 8.90 -4.64
CA ALA A 173 -12.16 10.16 -5.37
C ALA A 173 -13.49 10.86 -5.07
N VAL A 174 -14.61 10.12 -5.01
CA VAL A 174 -15.93 10.66 -4.64
C VAL A 174 -15.90 11.26 -3.23
N GLN A 175 -15.36 10.54 -2.26
CA GLN A 175 -15.31 10.99 -0.87
C GLN A 175 -14.38 12.21 -0.70
N ILE A 176 -13.20 12.16 -1.32
CA ILE A 176 -12.21 13.24 -1.27
C ILE A 176 -12.78 14.50 -1.94
N ALA A 177 -13.37 14.38 -3.15
CA ALA A 177 -13.95 15.53 -3.83
C ALA A 177 -15.06 16.19 -3.00
N ARG A 178 -15.93 15.38 -2.38
CA ARG A 178 -16.97 15.90 -1.47
C ARG A 178 -16.39 16.58 -0.24
N SER A 179 -15.30 16.05 0.33
CA SER A 179 -14.63 16.67 1.49
C SER A 179 -14.01 18.04 1.14
N PHE A 180 -13.66 18.26 -0.12
CA PHE A 180 -13.25 19.57 -0.64
C PHE A 180 -14.42 20.50 -0.96
N GLY A 181 -15.66 20.10 -0.69
CA GLY A 181 -16.85 20.90 -0.95
C GLY A 181 -17.29 20.96 -2.42
N ALA A 182 -16.88 20.00 -3.24
CA ALA A 182 -17.29 19.89 -4.63
C ALA A 182 -18.65 19.16 -4.76
N GLU A 183 -19.40 19.50 -5.80
CA GLU A 183 -20.57 18.77 -6.27
C GLU A 183 -20.10 17.61 -7.16
N VAL A 184 -20.37 16.37 -6.75
CA VAL A 184 -19.80 15.19 -7.40
C VAL A 184 -20.86 14.40 -8.15
N THR A 185 -20.60 14.15 -9.42
CA THR A 185 -21.34 13.19 -10.26
C THR A 185 -20.47 11.97 -10.51
N GLY A 186 -20.89 10.79 -10.06
CA GLY A 186 -20.22 9.52 -10.29
C GLY A 186 -20.83 8.78 -11.46
N VAL A 187 -19.99 8.26 -12.35
CA VAL A 187 -20.36 7.31 -13.40
C VAL A 187 -19.82 5.95 -13.01
N CYS A 188 -20.72 4.98 -12.91
CA CYS A 188 -20.42 3.59 -12.58
C CYS A 188 -21.25 2.65 -13.45
N SER A 189 -20.72 1.47 -13.72
CA SER A 189 -21.40 0.36 -14.40
C SER A 189 -21.86 -0.68 -13.39
#